data_42367a9a328304fb50cda8b48de370f3
#
_entry.id   42367a9a328304fb50cda8b48de370f3
#
_cell.length_a   1.000
_cell.length_b   1.000
_cell.length_c   1.000
_cell.angle_alpha   90.00
_cell.angle_beta   90.00
_cell.angle_gamma   90.00
#
_symmetry.space_group_name_H-M   'P 1'
#
loop_
_entity.id
_entity.type
_entity.pdbx_description
1 polymer ?
#
loop_
_entity_poly.entity_id
_entity_poly.type
_entity_poly.pdbx_seq_one_letter_code
_entity_poly.pdbx_strand_id
1 'polypeptide(L)'
;MSGRLVFYLAIAVAVFLVIAYAIAIYVRKRNESKLAILEEKKEELYNLPVNDEVEAVKNMHLIGQSQVTFREWNQKWVDLSLNSFADIENNLFEAEGYNNSFRFFKASHQIDQIESQITLIEEDIAAIRNALADLEKQESKNSGRVLHTLDLFEELQHRVADHSEEYGQGLAEIEKQLENIQSEFSQFVTLNTSGDPVEAAVILDNAENHILALSHIVDRLPAIVKTLSKELPDQLEDLEDGYRKLLDANYHFAETDIESRFQLLYEALKKNHENIAQLELDNAEYENTQVQEEINTLYDIFTREIAAQKVVEGLVATLPTYLKHMKDSNAVLVEDIQRLSNNYLLSETDVSHVHRLQAELESLEESVLELTSEQEEHSEPYSFLEDRLENLQATLKEIEDEQVAVSQRLAQIEKDDINARQKANVYVNRLHTIKRYMEKRNLPGIPQNFLQLFFTASNHTEELMAELEEARVNIEAVNRMLEITTNDMEALEEETYNIVQYATLTEQLLQYSNRYRSFDERIQEAFNESLEIFEKEFDYHASFDKISQALEVAEPGVTNRFVTSYEKTRETIRF
;
A
#
# COMPACT_ATOMS: atom_id res chain seq x y z
N MET A 1 86.31 9.81 76.74
CA MET A 1 85.25 8.91 76.18
C MET A 1 85.39 7.59 76.92
N SER A 2 84.36 7.15 77.67
CA SER A 2 84.46 5.97 78.54
C SER A 2 84.61 4.67 77.71
N GLY A 3 85.52 3.79 78.11
CA GLY A 3 85.81 2.49 77.43
C GLY A 3 84.54 1.61 77.09
N ARG A 4 83.40 1.87 77.78
CA ARG A 4 82.10 1.22 77.53
C ARG A 4 81.48 1.66 76.22
N LEU A 5 81.65 2.91 75.78
CA LEU A 5 81.07 3.43 74.49
C LEU A 5 81.84 2.88 73.30
N VAL A 6 83.15 2.74 73.41
CA VAL A 6 84.00 2.08 72.38
C VAL A 6 83.64 0.59 72.24
N PHE A 7 83.37 -0.09 73.39
CA PHE A 7 82.98 -1.50 73.40
C PHE A 7 81.63 -1.72 72.74
N TYR A 8 80.58 -0.87 73.02
CA TYR A 8 79.25 -0.96 72.36
C TYR A 8 79.33 -0.63 70.85
N LEU A 9 80.16 0.35 70.48
CA LEU A 9 80.40 0.69 69.10
C LEU A 9 81.07 -0.48 68.35
N ALA A 10 82.07 -1.17 69.01
CA ALA A 10 82.72 -2.35 68.42
C ALA A 10 81.72 -3.53 68.20
N ILE A 11 80.79 -3.75 69.18
CA ILE A 11 79.74 -4.77 69.08
C ILE A 11 78.74 -4.36 67.97
N ALA A 12 78.30 -3.10 67.88
CA ALA A 12 77.40 -2.63 66.84
C ALA A 12 78.01 -2.80 65.43
N VAL A 13 79.30 -2.49 65.28
CA VAL A 13 80.05 -2.71 64.04
C VAL A 13 80.17 -4.20 63.73
N ALA A 14 80.46 -5.08 64.73
CA ALA A 14 80.56 -6.51 64.56
C ALA A 14 79.15 -7.12 64.11
N VAL A 15 78.04 -6.66 64.78
CA VAL A 15 76.68 -7.06 64.44
C VAL A 15 76.35 -6.58 63.01
N PHE A 16 76.68 -5.32 62.69
CA PHE A 16 76.47 -4.80 61.30
C PHE A 16 77.25 -5.59 60.30
N LEU A 17 78.52 -5.98 60.55
CA LEU A 17 79.31 -6.81 59.64
C LEU A 17 78.72 -8.22 59.46
N VAL A 18 78.17 -8.83 60.52
CA VAL A 18 77.50 -10.14 60.45
C VAL A 18 76.21 -10.01 59.66
N ILE A 19 75.39 -8.97 59.86
CA ILE A 19 74.16 -8.74 59.07
C ILE A 19 74.54 -8.46 57.63
N ALA A 20 75.51 -7.61 57.37
CA ALA A 20 75.97 -7.30 56.02
C ALA A 20 76.51 -8.57 55.32
N TYR A 21 77.22 -9.45 56.01
CA TYR A 21 77.69 -10.71 55.52
C TYR A 21 76.52 -11.70 55.24
N ALA A 22 75.53 -11.78 56.14
CA ALA A 22 74.36 -12.60 55.95
C ALA A 22 73.51 -12.15 54.71
N ILE A 23 73.35 -10.81 54.56
CA ILE A 23 72.72 -10.24 53.35
C ILE A 23 73.53 -10.55 52.11
N ALA A 24 74.85 -10.43 52.18
CA ALA A 24 75.74 -10.76 51.05
C ALA A 24 75.58 -12.22 50.60
N ILE A 25 75.57 -13.16 51.59
CA ILE A 25 75.32 -14.59 51.26
C ILE A 25 73.95 -14.80 50.71
N TYR A 26 72.94 -14.14 51.28
CA TYR A 26 71.57 -14.27 50.76
C TYR A 26 71.44 -13.76 49.31
N VAL A 27 71.96 -12.58 49.00
CA VAL A 27 71.97 -12.00 47.68
C VAL A 27 72.78 -12.89 46.69
N ARG A 28 73.93 -13.36 47.14
CA ARG A 28 74.73 -14.29 46.34
C ARG A 28 73.98 -15.54 45.96
N LYS A 29 73.34 -16.20 46.96
CA LYS A 29 72.59 -17.42 46.73
C LYS A 29 71.32 -17.20 45.82
N ARG A 30 70.67 -16.02 45.98
CA ARG A 30 69.56 -15.62 45.13
C ARG A 30 69.98 -15.41 43.68
N ASN A 31 71.12 -14.72 43.46
CA ASN A 31 71.68 -14.50 42.16
C ASN A 31 72.13 -15.82 41.53
N GLU A 32 72.76 -16.71 42.30
CA GLU A 32 73.13 -18.07 41.83
C GLU A 32 71.94 -18.90 41.37
N SER A 33 70.84 -18.85 42.13
CA SER A 33 69.58 -19.53 41.73
C SER A 33 68.98 -18.92 40.46
N LYS A 34 69.01 -17.59 40.29
CA LYS A 34 68.56 -16.93 39.05
C LYS A 34 69.42 -17.30 37.84
N LEU A 35 70.73 -17.30 38.01
CA LEU A 35 71.68 -17.70 36.95
C LEU A 35 71.42 -19.13 36.51
N ALA A 36 71.27 -20.08 37.46
CA ALA A 36 70.95 -21.46 37.15
C ALA A 36 69.64 -21.62 36.36
N ILE A 37 68.60 -20.85 36.71
CA ILE A 37 67.34 -20.85 35.97
C ILE A 37 67.51 -20.28 34.53
N LEU A 38 68.33 -19.22 34.38
CA LEU A 38 68.60 -18.64 33.07
C LEU A 38 69.45 -19.55 32.18
N GLU A 39 70.41 -20.27 32.81
CA GLU A 39 71.22 -21.26 32.12
C GLU A 39 70.35 -22.45 31.64
N GLU A 40 69.47 -22.98 32.49
CA GLU A 40 68.50 -24.01 32.16
C GLU A 40 67.57 -23.57 30.99
N LYS A 41 67.05 -22.34 31.06
CA LYS A 41 66.26 -21.77 29.99
C LYS A 41 67.05 -21.65 28.68
N LYS A 42 68.29 -21.18 28.73
CA LYS A 42 69.17 -21.11 27.55
C LYS A 42 69.34 -22.49 26.91
N GLU A 43 69.61 -23.52 27.75
CA GLU A 43 69.76 -24.92 27.24
C GLU A 43 68.45 -25.46 26.66
N GLU A 44 67.33 -25.20 27.30
CA GLU A 44 66.03 -25.59 26.72
C GLU A 44 65.80 -24.99 25.35
N LEU A 45 66.02 -23.67 25.18
CA LEU A 45 65.87 -22.98 23.91
C LEU A 45 66.85 -23.46 22.83
N TYR A 46 68.09 -23.74 23.22
CA TYR A 46 69.12 -24.23 22.31
C TYR A 46 68.86 -25.65 21.82
N ASN A 47 68.26 -26.51 22.63
CA ASN A 47 67.89 -27.88 22.32
C ASN A 47 66.56 -28.03 21.58
N LEU A 48 65.86 -26.93 21.29
CA LEU A 48 64.66 -27.00 20.42
C LEU A 48 65.05 -27.53 19.04
N PRO A 49 64.14 -28.32 18.36
CA PRO A 49 64.46 -29.00 17.10
C PRO A 49 64.40 -28.04 15.90
N VAL A 50 64.82 -26.79 16.07
CA VAL A 50 64.77 -25.75 15.02
C VAL A 50 65.67 -26.13 13.83
N ASN A 51 66.82 -26.79 14.08
CA ASN A 51 67.69 -27.26 13.03
C ASN A 51 67.01 -28.29 12.14
N ASP A 52 66.28 -29.24 12.74
CA ASP A 52 65.56 -30.27 12.01
C ASP A 52 64.43 -29.64 11.18
N GLU A 53 63.73 -28.66 11.73
CA GLU A 53 62.68 -27.88 11.05
C GLU A 53 63.25 -27.07 9.89
N VAL A 54 64.38 -26.41 10.06
CA VAL A 54 65.09 -25.69 9.00
C VAL A 54 65.57 -26.67 7.89
N GLU A 55 66.07 -27.83 8.28
CA GLU A 55 66.55 -28.88 7.29
C GLU A 55 65.35 -29.46 6.53
N ALA A 56 64.21 -29.68 7.19
CA ALA A 56 63.02 -30.19 6.52
C ALA A 56 62.54 -29.19 5.44
N VAL A 57 62.41 -27.88 5.75
CA VAL A 57 62.04 -26.87 4.78
C VAL A 57 63.09 -26.62 3.72
N LYS A 58 64.41 -26.75 4.04
CA LYS A 58 65.50 -26.66 3.08
C LYS A 58 65.43 -27.76 2.05
N ASN A 59 65.06 -28.99 2.45
CA ASN A 59 64.94 -30.16 1.58
C ASN A 59 63.71 -30.02 0.64
N MET A 60 62.79 -29.07 0.84
CA MET A 60 61.75 -28.78 -0.13
C MET A 60 62.23 -28.05 -1.39
N HIS A 61 63.53 -27.69 -1.44
CA HIS A 61 64.16 -27.03 -2.59
C HIS A 61 63.38 -25.77 -3.05
N LEU A 62 63.01 -24.89 -2.10
CA LEU A 62 62.21 -23.67 -2.33
C LEU A 62 62.91 -22.75 -3.35
N ILE A 63 62.09 -22.09 -4.17
CA ILE A 63 62.49 -21.03 -5.11
C ILE A 63 61.57 -19.81 -4.97
N GLY A 64 61.84 -18.73 -5.74
CA GLY A 64 60.99 -17.56 -5.80
C GLY A 64 60.79 -16.86 -4.45
N GLN A 65 59.57 -16.45 -4.16
CA GLN A 65 59.21 -15.74 -2.94
C GLN A 65 59.39 -16.63 -1.70
N SER A 66 59.06 -17.91 -1.77
CA SER A 66 59.21 -18.86 -0.67
C SER A 66 60.67 -19.05 -0.30
N GLN A 67 61.59 -19.05 -1.29
CA GLN A 67 63.04 -19.11 -1.04
C GLN A 67 63.55 -17.84 -0.34
N VAL A 68 63.05 -16.66 -0.74
CA VAL A 68 63.43 -15.38 -0.09
C VAL A 68 62.99 -15.39 1.38
N THR A 69 61.76 -15.76 1.64
CA THR A 69 61.19 -15.84 3.00
C THR A 69 61.97 -16.87 3.84
N PHE A 70 62.23 -18.09 3.30
CA PHE A 70 63.02 -19.09 4.00
C PHE A 70 64.45 -18.61 4.29
N ARG A 71 65.10 -17.92 3.34
CA ARG A 71 66.47 -17.41 3.51
C ARG A 71 66.56 -16.38 4.62
N GLU A 72 65.58 -15.50 4.71
CA GLU A 72 65.51 -14.49 5.78
C GLU A 72 65.38 -15.13 7.17
N TRP A 73 64.49 -16.09 7.33
CA TRP A 73 64.30 -16.80 8.58
C TRP A 73 65.47 -17.71 8.95
N ASN A 74 66.04 -18.41 7.96
CA ASN A 74 67.21 -19.22 8.15
C ASN A 74 68.46 -18.37 8.56
N GLN A 75 68.63 -17.21 7.92
CA GLN A 75 69.70 -16.28 8.30
C GLN A 75 69.54 -15.80 9.75
N LYS A 76 68.31 -15.48 10.15
CA LYS A 76 67.97 -15.08 11.51
C LYS A 76 68.28 -16.21 12.52
N TRP A 77 67.95 -17.46 12.17
CA TRP A 77 68.29 -18.63 12.99
C TRP A 77 69.81 -18.84 13.12
N VAL A 78 70.53 -18.73 12.03
CA VAL A 78 72.03 -18.85 12.04
C VAL A 78 72.60 -17.76 12.93
N ASP A 79 72.11 -16.54 12.87
CA ASP A 79 72.59 -15.44 13.71
C ASP A 79 72.28 -15.68 15.22
N LEU A 80 71.07 -16.15 15.53
CA LEU A 80 70.68 -16.53 16.88
C LEU A 80 71.53 -17.68 17.44
N SER A 81 71.71 -18.74 16.66
CA SER A 81 72.42 -19.97 17.07
C SER A 81 73.94 -19.77 17.25
N LEU A 82 74.58 -18.92 16.42
CA LEU A 82 76.01 -18.67 16.49
C LEU A 82 76.41 -17.48 17.34
N ASN A 83 75.65 -16.38 17.29
CA ASN A 83 76.03 -15.12 17.94
C ASN A 83 75.25 -14.88 19.24
N SER A 84 73.92 -14.91 19.20
CA SER A 84 73.10 -14.53 20.35
C SER A 84 73.23 -15.49 21.53
N PHE A 85 73.26 -16.79 21.29
CA PHE A 85 73.50 -17.77 22.36
C PHE A 85 74.91 -17.69 22.92
N ALA A 86 75.95 -17.42 22.11
CA ALA A 86 77.32 -17.22 22.56
C ALA A 86 77.45 -15.94 23.41
N ASP A 87 76.75 -14.89 23.02
CA ASP A 87 76.72 -13.64 23.82
C ASP A 87 76.06 -13.88 25.17
N ILE A 88 74.97 -14.63 25.26
CA ILE A 88 74.34 -15.01 26.52
C ILE A 88 75.26 -15.83 27.38
N GLU A 89 75.99 -16.81 26.81
CA GLU A 89 76.94 -17.65 27.54
C GLU A 89 78.06 -16.81 28.12
N ASN A 90 78.61 -15.87 27.35
CA ASN A 90 79.62 -14.92 27.85
C ASN A 90 79.03 -14.03 28.97
N ASN A 91 77.83 -13.53 28.80
CA ASN A 91 77.16 -12.68 29.80
C ASN A 91 76.82 -13.46 31.08
N LEU A 92 76.43 -14.75 30.99
CA LEU A 92 76.24 -15.64 32.14
C LEU A 92 77.53 -15.83 32.90
N PHE A 93 78.65 -16.11 32.20
CA PHE A 93 79.97 -16.25 32.80
C PHE A 93 80.44 -14.98 33.48
N GLU A 94 80.24 -13.80 32.86
CA GLU A 94 80.54 -12.51 33.49
C GLU A 94 79.65 -12.23 34.72
N ALA A 95 78.38 -12.51 34.68
CA ALA A 95 77.43 -12.35 35.76
C ALA A 95 77.80 -13.23 36.96
N GLU A 96 78.18 -14.48 36.68
CA GLU A 96 78.70 -15.39 37.70
C GLU A 96 79.98 -14.90 38.28
N GLY A 97 80.94 -14.40 37.46
CA GLY A 97 82.18 -13.73 37.93
C GLY A 97 81.95 -12.52 38.85
N TYR A 98 80.96 -11.66 38.52
CA TYR A 98 80.56 -10.56 39.36
C TYR A 98 79.92 -11.03 40.67
N ASN A 99 79.10 -12.06 40.65
CA ASN A 99 78.47 -12.63 41.83
C ASN A 99 79.49 -13.27 42.78
N ASN A 100 80.47 -13.97 42.24
CA ASN A 100 81.59 -14.56 43.03
C ASN A 100 82.54 -13.52 43.60
N SER A 101 82.68 -12.37 42.91
CA SER A 101 83.49 -11.24 43.37
C SER A 101 82.75 -10.28 44.28
N PHE A 102 81.61 -10.63 44.84
CA PHE A 102 80.76 -9.80 45.72
C PHE A 102 80.32 -8.46 45.10
N ARG A 103 80.27 -8.36 43.79
CA ARG A 103 79.76 -7.17 43.04
C ARG A 103 78.30 -7.33 42.67
N PHE A 104 77.45 -7.48 43.67
CA PHE A 104 76.06 -7.88 43.53
C PHE A 104 75.22 -6.98 42.65
N PHE A 105 75.39 -5.66 42.67
CA PHE A 105 74.66 -4.74 41.81
C PHE A 105 74.99 -4.94 40.37
N LYS A 106 76.24 -5.23 40.02
CA LYS A 106 76.64 -5.52 38.65
C LYS A 106 76.12 -6.88 38.24
N ALA A 107 76.19 -7.88 39.12
CA ALA A 107 75.65 -9.20 38.86
C ALA A 107 74.11 -9.14 38.62
N SER A 108 73.37 -8.43 39.47
CA SER A 108 71.91 -8.26 39.29
C SER A 108 71.55 -7.59 37.94
N HIS A 109 72.24 -6.49 37.62
CA HIS A 109 72.04 -5.77 36.38
C HIS A 109 72.33 -6.66 35.15
N GLN A 110 73.39 -7.44 35.20
CA GLN A 110 73.72 -8.39 34.13
C GLN A 110 72.68 -9.52 34.03
N ILE A 111 72.21 -10.06 35.16
CA ILE A 111 71.14 -11.05 35.22
C ILE A 111 69.86 -10.52 34.58
N ASP A 112 69.44 -9.29 34.90
CA ASP A 112 68.23 -8.65 34.32
C ASP A 112 68.41 -8.42 32.79
N GLN A 113 69.64 -8.11 32.32
CA GLN A 113 69.94 -8.02 30.89
C GLN A 113 69.89 -9.39 30.19
N ILE A 114 70.43 -10.45 30.82
CA ILE A 114 70.39 -11.83 30.28
C ILE A 114 68.91 -12.30 30.23
N GLU A 115 68.12 -12.03 31.27
CA GLU A 115 66.70 -12.37 31.30
C GLU A 115 65.95 -11.74 30.10
N SER A 116 66.21 -10.44 29.84
CA SER A 116 65.66 -9.74 28.69
C SER A 116 66.12 -10.30 27.36
N GLN A 117 67.39 -10.66 27.23
CA GLN A 117 67.99 -11.29 26.04
C GLN A 117 67.39 -12.68 25.78
N ILE A 118 67.24 -13.51 26.82
CA ILE A 118 66.60 -14.84 26.68
C ILE A 118 65.16 -14.71 26.26
N THR A 119 64.42 -13.73 26.79
CA THR A 119 63.02 -13.48 26.36
C THR A 119 62.94 -13.09 24.91
N LEU A 120 63.81 -12.21 24.42
CA LEU A 120 63.88 -11.84 22.99
C LEU A 120 64.22 -13.02 22.10
N ILE A 121 65.18 -13.90 22.50
CA ILE A 121 65.53 -15.09 21.77
C ILE A 121 64.37 -16.09 21.73
N GLU A 122 63.63 -16.26 22.83
CA GLU A 122 62.43 -17.10 22.90
C GLU A 122 61.37 -16.65 21.89
N GLU A 123 61.10 -15.30 21.85
CA GLU A 123 60.16 -14.70 20.86
C GLU A 123 60.65 -14.89 19.42
N ASP A 124 61.93 -14.68 19.16
CA ASP A 124 62.53 -14.85 17.84
C ASP A 124 62.49 -16.30 17.37
N ILE A 125 62.81 -17.26 18.26
CA ILE A 125 62.70 -18.72 17.93
C ILE A 125 61.27 -19.08 17.65
N ALA A 126 60.30 -18.60 18.45
CA ALA A 126 58.88 -18.85 18.21
C ALA A 126 58.45 -18.30 16.83
N ALA A 127 58.92 -17.11 16.47
CA ALA A 127 58.60 -16.51 15.16
C ALA A 127 59.19 -17.31 14.00
N ILE A 128 60.45 -17.75 14.13
CA ILE A 128 61.15 -18.61 13.13
C ILE A 128 60.39 -19.92 12.94
N ARG A 129 60.07 -20.64 14.02
CA ARG A 129 59.34 -21.92 13.96
C ARG A 129 57.97 -21.77 13.36
N ASN A 130 57.25 -20.72 13.72
CA ASN A 130 55.93 -20.45 13.10
C ASN A 130 56.04 -20.19 11.60
N ALA A 131 57.03 -19.41 11.17
CA ALA A 131 57.25 -19.13 9.76
C ALA A 131 57.67 -20.39 8.94
N LEU A 132 58.49 -21.26 9.52
CA LEU A 132 58.86 -22.53 8.90
C LEU A 132 57.67 -23.50 8.82
N ALA A 133 56.90 -23.60 9.91
CA ALA A 133 55.70 -24.42 9.93
C ALA A 133 54.61 -23.91 8.96
N ASP A 134 54.50 -22.59 8.76
CA ASP A 134 53.58 -22.02 7.79
C ASP A 134 53.96 -22.38 6.34
N LEU A 135 55.24 -22.39 5.99
CA LEU A 135 55.73 -22.83 4.67
C LEU A 135 55.42 -24.32 4.41
N GLU A 136 55.69 -25.21 5.38
CA GLU A 136 55.37 -26.63 5.29
C GLU A 136 53.87 -26.90 5.19
N LYS A 137 53.07 -26.21 6.03
CA LYS A 137 51.62 -26.31 6.04
C LYS A 137 50.99 -25.80 4.75
N GLN A 138 51.57 -24.76 4.14
CA GLN A 138 51.07 -24.21 2.89
C GLN A 138 51.23 -25.22 1.74
N GLU A 139 52.36 -25.90 1.66
CA GLU A 139 52.55 -26.94 0.66
C GLU A 139 51.59 -28.12 0.83
N SER A 140 51.45 -28.64 2.05
CA SER A 140 50.51 -29.74 2.35
C SER A 140 49.04 -29.34 2.10
N LYS A 141 48.67 -28.09 2.42
CA LYS A 141 47.35 -27.55 2.16
C LYS A 141 47.09 -27.42 0.65
N ASN A 142 48.06 -26.92 -0.10
CA ASN A 142 47.95 -26.78 -1.55
C ASN A 142 47.75 -28.16 -2.23
N SER A 143 48.44 -29.17 -1.81
CA SER A 143 48.30 -30.53 -2.32
C SER A 143 46.91 -31.15 -2.09
N GLY A 144 46.27 -30.83 -0.94
CA GLY A 144 44.88 -31.25 -0.66
C GLY A 144 43.84 -30.46 -1.44
N ARG A 145 44.05 -29.14 -1.57
CA ARG A 145 43.10 -28.26 -2.27
C ARG A 145 43.10 -28.49 -3.78
N VAL A 146 44.26 -28.71 -4.38
CA VAL A 146 44.35 -28.89 -5.83
C VAL A 146 43.56 -30.09 -6.33
N LEU A 147 43.47 -31.19 -5.57
CA LEU A 147 42.64 -32.34 -5.94
C LEU A 147 41.18 -31.98 -6.01
N HIS A 148 40.69 -31.27 -5.00
CA HIS A 148 39.30 -30.81 -4.98
C HIS A 148 38.99 -29.80 -6.10
N THR A 149 39.91 -28.86 -6.36
CA THR A 149 39.74 -27.85 -7.41
C THR A 149 39.79 -28.51 -8.80
N LEU A 150 40.63 -29.55 -8.96
CA LEU A 150 40.68 -30.33 -10.20
C LEU A 150 39.37 -31.10 -10.43
N ASP A 151 38.81 -31.73 -9.39
CA ASP A 151 37.52 -32.42 -9.48
C ASP A 151 36.41 -31.45 -9.93
N LEU A 152 36.35 -30.22 -9.36
CA LEU A 152 35.42 -29.19 -9.79
C LEU A 152 35.62 -28.75 -11.24
N PHE A 153 36.88 -28.63 -11.67
CA PHE A 153 37.21 -28.27 -13.05
C PHE A 153 36.80 -29.36 -14.03
N GLU A 154 37.11 -30.64 -13.73
CA GLU A 154 36.72 -31.78 -14.56
C GLU A 154 35.18 -31.90 -14.66
N GLU A 155 34.47 -31.71 -13.55
CA GLU A 155 32.98 -31.68 -13.55
C GLU A 155 32.44 -30.55 -14.44
N LEU A 156 33.01 -29.35 -14.33
CA LEU A 156 32.64 -28.22 -15.17
C LEU A 156 32.91 -28.48 -16.65
N GLN A 157 34.08 -29.06 -16.96
CA GLN A 157 34.47 -29.42 -18.33
C GLN A 157 33.53 -30.48 -18.94
N HIS A 158 33.15 -31.50 -18.16
CA HIS A 158 32.16 -32.50 -18.60
C HIS A 158 30.79 -31.87 -18.85
N ARG A 159 30.30 -31.02 -17.95
CA ARG A 159 29.03 -30.32 -18.16
C ARG A 159 29.03 -29.48 -19.43
N VAL A 160 30.10 -28.73 -19.67
CA VAL A 160 30.22 -27.91 -20.89
C VAL A 160 30.24 -28.78 -22.15
N ALA A 161 30.94 -29.93 -22.13
CA ALA A 161 31.01 -30.83 -23.27
C ALA A 161 29.69 -31.54 -23.56
N ASP A 162 28.98 -31.99 -22.51
CA ASP A 162 27.73 -32.74 -22.62
C ASP A 162 26.55 -31.85 -23.10
N HIS A 163 26.57 -30.54 -22.78
CA HIS A 163 25.51 -29.57 -23.10
C HIS A 163 25.97 -28.47 -24.07
N SER A 164 26.99 -28.72 -24.87
CA SER A 164 27.63 -27.71 -25.73
C SER A 164 26.65 -26.97 -26.66
N GLU A 165 25.58 -27.63 -27.13
CA GLU A 165 24.54 -27.02 -27.98
C GLU A 165 23.69 -25.96 -27.24
N GLU A 166 23.60 -26.04 -25.91
CA GLU A 166 22.78 -25.14 -25.10
C GLU A 166 23.44 -23.78 -24.84
N TYR A 167 24.76 -23.65 -25.07
CA TYR A 167 25.52 -22.42 -24.81
C TYR A 167 25.58 -21.46 -26.01
N GLY A 168 25.11 -21.89 -27.18
CA GLY A 168 25.04 -21.05 -28.38
C GLY A 168 26.39 -20.40 -28.72
N GLN A 169 26.37 -19.09 -28.97
CA GLN A 169 27.59 -18.34 -29.33
C GLN A 169 28.54 -18.11 -28.13
N GLY A 170 28.10 -18.33 -26.90
CA GLY A 170 28.96 -18.23 -25.69
C GLY A 170 29.91 -19.38 -25.50
N LEU A 171 29.71 -20.51 -26.20
CA LEU A 171 30.54 -21.71 -26.06
C LEU A 171 32.04 -21.42 -26.31
N ALA A 172 32.35 -20.66 -27.33
CA ALA A 172 33.75 -20.35 -27.69
C ALA A 172 34.49 -19.58 -26.57
N GLU A 173 33.83 -18.65 -25.91
CA GLU A 173 34.44 -17.90 -24.80
C GLU A 173 34.51 -18.78 -23.53
N ILE A 174 33.52 -19.68 -23.30
CA ILE A 174 33.56 -20.67 -22.21
C ILE A 174 34.78 -21.60 -22.41
N GLU A 175 34.98 -22.15 -23.61
CA GLU A 175 36.13 -23.02 -23.93
C GLU A 175 37.44 -22.29 -23.71
N LYS A 176 37.56 -21.04 -24.14
CA LYS A 176 38.75 -20.21 -23.92
C LYS A 176 39.01 -19.95 -22.41
N GLN A 177 37.94 -19.71 -21.61
CA GLN A 177 38.10 -19.57 -20.15
C GLN A 177 38.53 -20.91 -19.51
N LEU A 178 38.01 -22.04 -19.96
CA LEU A 178 38.48 -23.37 -19.52
C LEU A 178 39.98 -23.59 -19.86
N GLU A 179 40.42 -23.16 -21.05
CA GLU A 179 41.87 -23.21 -21.43
C GLU A 179 42.72 -22.32 -20.51
N ASN A 180 42.23 -21.13 -20.15
CA ASN A 180 42.91 -20.24 -19.21
C ASN A 180 43.03 -20.88 -17.82
N ILE A 181 41.98 -21.48 -17.29
CA ILE A 181 41.99 -22.21 -16.01
C ILE A 181 42.96 -23.39 -16.08
N GLN A 182 42.98 -24.12 -17.17
CA GLN A 182 43.96 -25.22 -17.38
C GLN A 182 45.40 -24.70 -17.38
N SER A 183 45.65 -23.53 -17.96
CA SER A 183 46.95 -22.85 -17.90
C SER A 183 47.33 -22.46 -16.48
N GLU A 184 46.39 -21.97 -15.69
CA GLU A 184 46.60 -21.65 -14.25
C GLU A 184 46.95 -22.89 -13.45
N PHE A 185 46.29 -24.04 -13.68
CA PHE A 185 46.67 -25.31 -13.07
C PHE A 185 48.10 -25.72 -13.44
N SER A 186 48.49 -25.54 -14.71
CA SER A 186 49.87 -25.85 -15.18
C SER A 186 50.89 -24.94 -14.49
N GLN A 187 50.59 -23.68 -14.31
CA GLN A 187 51.42 -22.72 -13.56
C GLN A 187 51.49 -23.09 -12.08
N PHE A 188 50.37 -23.43 -11.47
CA PHE A 188 50.32 -23.92 -10.08
C PHE A 188 51.25 -25.12 -9.88
N VAL A 189 51.10 -26.15 -10.72
CA VAL A 189 51.93 -27.37 -10.65
C VAL A 189 53.43 -27.03 -10.80
N THR A 190 53.75 -26.13 -11.72
CA THR A 190 55.14 -25.69 -11.95
C THR A 190 55.72 -24.98 -10.73
N LEU A 191 54.97 -24.02 -10.14
CA LEU A 191 55.41 -23.28 -8.95
C LEU A 191 55.48 -24.18 -7.72
N ASN A 192 54.49 -25.03 -7.48
CA ASN A 192 54.45 -25.93 -6.33
C ASN A 192 55.59 -26.98 -6.40
N THR A 193 55.83 -27.58 -7.60
CA THR A 193 56.94 -28.56 -7.80
C THR A 193 58.31 -27.93 -7.80
N SER A 194 58.43 -26.68 -8.22
CA SER A 194 59.70 -25.96 -8.20
C SER A 194 60.02 -25.33 -6.85
N GLY A 195 59.09 -25.38 -5.86
CA GLY A 195 59.35 -25.02 -4.48
C GLY A 195 58.93 -23.58 -4.11
N ASP A 196 57.88 -23.05 -4.74
CA ASP A 196 57.25 -21.80 -4.33
C ASP A 196 55.77 -22.01 -3.93
N PRO A 197 55.49 -22.64 -2.76
CA PRO A 197 54.13 -22.94 -2.32
C PRO A 197 53.32 -21.70 -1.99
N VAL A 198 53.93 -20.57 -1.73
CA VAL A 198 53.22 -19.31 -1.42
C VAL A 198 52.63 -18.72 -2.70
N GLU A 199 53.42 -18.59 -3.76
CA GLU A 199 52.95 -18.09 -5.06
C GLU A 199 51.99 -19.11 -5.71
N ALA A 200 52.27 -20.40 -5.55
CA ALA A 200 51.38 -21.48 -6.00
C ALA A 200 49.97 -21.35 -5.36
N ALA A 201 49.88 -21.02 -4.06
CA ALA A 201 48.61 -20.83 -3.40
C ALA A 201 47.77 -19.68 -4.01
N VAL A 202 48.40 -18.57 -4.41
CA VAL A 202 47.73 -17.44 -5.08
C VAL A 202 47.16 -17.87 -6.43
N ILE A 203 47.92 -18.63 -7.21
CA ILE A 203 47.43 -19.13 -8.51
C ILE A 203 46.28 -20.13 -8.32
N LEU A 204 46.34 -20.99 -7.30
CA LEU A 204 45.24 -21.91 -6.99
C LEU A 204 43.97 -21.17 -6.54
N ASP A 205 44.12 -20.13 -5.72
CA ASP A 205 42.99 -19.27 -5.32
C ASP A 205 42.32 -18.58 -6.52
N ASN A 206 43.12 -18.13 -7.49
CA ASN A 206 42.62 -17.57 -8.74
C ASN A 206 41.86 -18.61 -9.57
N ALA A 207 42.46 -19.80 -9.74
CA ALA A 207 41.81 -20.89 -10.48
C ALA A 207 40.48 -21.32 -9.84
N GLU A 208 40.42 -21.46 -8.51
CA GLU A 208 39.16 -21.73 -7.78
C GLU A 208 38.10 -20.66 -8.05
N ASN A 209 38.44 -19.37 -7.95
CA ASN A 209 37.54 -18.28 -8.22
C ASN A 209 37.05 -18.26 -9.67
N HIS A 210 37.92 -18.51 -10.63
CA HIS A 210 37.56 -18.57 -12.05
C HIS A 210 36.64 -19.76 -12.35
N ILE A 211 36.89 -20.95 -11.73
CA ILE A 211 35.98 -22.10 -11.85
C ILE A 211 34.59 -21.78 -11.31
N LEU A 212 34.51 -21.18 -10.12
CA LEU A 212 33.23 -20.80 -9.52
C LEU A 212 32.47 -19.76 -10.36
N ALA A 213 33.19 -18.76 -10.84
CA ALA A 213 32.60 -17.74 -11.72
C ALA A 213 32.08 -18.33 -13.03
N LEU A 214 32.90 -19.21 -13.67
CA LEU A 214 32.51 -19.87 -14.91
C LEU A 214 31.37 -20.87 -14.69
N SER A 215 31.36 -21.60 -13.57
CA SER A 215 30.25 -22.50 -13.23
C SER A 215 28.92 -21.72 -13.11
N HIS A 216 28.93 -20.55 -12.48
CA HIS A 216 27.76 -19.72 -12.39
C HIS A 216 27.25 -19.21 -13.76
N ILE A 217 28.21 -18.90 -14.67
CA ILE A 217 27.87 -18.54 -16.06
C ILE A 217 27.25 -19.73 -16.79
N VAL A 218 27.88 -20.90 -16.71
CA VAL A 218 27.41 -22.15 -17.33
C VAL A 218 26.02 -22.56 -16.86
N ASP A 219 25.67 -22.30 -15.60
CA ASP A 219 24.35 -22.61 -15.04
C ASP A 219 23.24 -21.65 -15.56
N ARG A 220 23.56 -20.38 -15.80
CA ARG A 220 22.57 -19.36 -16.24
C ARG A 220 22.38 -19.30 -17.75
N LEU A 221 23.45 -19.51 -18.49
CA LEU A 221 23.52 -19.29 -19.94
C LEU A 221 22.50 -20.09 -20.76
N PRO A 222 22.21 -21.39 -20.50
CA PRO A 222 21.25 -22.16 -21.29
C PRO A 222 19.84 -21.54 -21.32
N ALA A 223 19.38 -21.03 -20.20
CA ALA A 223 18.05 -20.37 -20.13
C ALA A 223 18.02 -19.11 -21.00
N ILE A 224 19.07 -18.28 -20.91
CA ILE A 224 19.19 -17.04 -21.68
C ILE A 224 19.24 -17.31 -23.17
N VAL A 225 20.07 -18.29 -23.56
CA VAL A 225 20.21 -18.71 -24.97
C VAL A 225 18.92 -19.29 -25.52
N LYS A 226 18.21 -20.10 -24.74
CA LYS A 226 16.91 -20.66 -25.14
C LYS A 226 15.89 -19.56 -25.41
N THR A 227 15.78 -18.58 -24.53
CA THR A 227 14.88 -17.43 -24.71
C THR A 227 15.27 -16.64 -25.95
N LEU A 228 16.55 -16.28 -26.11
CA LEU A 228 17.03 -15.48 -27.23
C LEU A 228 16.95 -16.21 -28.58
N SER A 229 17.32 -17.49 -28.64
CA SER A 229 17.48 -18.21 -29.91
C SER A 229 16.21 -18.93 -30.37
N LYS A 230 15.22 -19.11 -29.48
CA LYS A 230 14.00 -19.84 -29.78
C LYS A 230 12.73 -19.12 -29.38
N GLU A 231 12.58 -18.81 -28.08
CA GLU A 231 11.29 -18.32 -27.58
C GLU A 231 10.92 -16.94 -28.14
N LEU A 232 11.87 -15.99 -28.14
CA LEU A 232 11.63 -14.64 -28.69
C LEU A 232 11.49 -14.63 -30.20
N PRO A 233 12.32 -15.31 -31.00
CA PRO A 233 12.15 -15.40 -32.44
C PRO A 233 10.82 -16.06 -32.84
N ASP A 234 10.44 -17.19 -32.18
CA ASP A 234 9.17 -17.87 -32.47
C ASP A 234 7.96 -16.94 -32.20
N GLN A 235 7.98 -16.21 -31.07
CA GLN A 235 6.93 -15.24 -30.75
C GLN A 235 6.89 -14.05 -31.73
N LEU A 236 8.05 -13.59 -32.17
CA LEU A 236 8.15 -12.48 -33.11
C LEU A 236 7.67 -12.87 -34.50
N GLU A 237 7.96 -14.09 -34.96
CA GLU A 237 7.47 -14.64 -36.22
C GLU A 237 5.95 -14.82 -36.19
N ASP A 238 5.41 -15.40 -35.12
CA ASP A 238 3.96 -15.53 -34.91
C ASP A 238 3.25 -14.17 -34.90
N LEU A 239 3.88 -13.17 -34.28
CA LEU A 239 3.34 -11.81 -34.18
C LEU A 239 3.35 -11.10 -35.55
N GLU A 240 4.45 -11.24 -36.32
CA GLU A 240 4.57 -10.68 -37.67
C GLU A 240 3.57 -11.34 -38.64
N ASP A 241 3.40 -12.65 -38.55
CA ASP A 241 2.41 -13.39 -39.32
C ASP A 241 0.98 -12.99 -38.93
N GLY A 242 0.73 -12.77 -37.64
CA GLY A 242 -0.52 -12.21 -37.13
C GLY A 242 -0.82 -10.83 -37.69
N TYR A 243 0.19 -9.93 -37.67
CA TYR A 243 0.08 -8.58 -38.23
C TYR A 243 -0.26 -8.61 -39.73
N ARG A 244 0.42 -9.45 -40.52
CA ARG A 244 0.12 -9.61 -41.96
C ARG A 244 -1.33 -10.08 -42.19
N LYS A 245 -1.82 -11.05 -41.41
CA LYS A 245 -3.21 -11.54 -41.52
C LYS A 245 -4.22 -10.45 -41.17
N LEU A 246 -3.91 -9.60 -40.18
CA LEU A 246 -4.75 -8.47 -39.81
C LEU A 246 -4.80 -7.42 -40.93
N LEU A 247 -3.64 -7.09 -41.53
CA LEU A 247 -3.60 -6.19 -42.69
C LEU A 247 -4.38 -6.76 -43.89
N ASP A 248 -4.24 -8.05 -44.18
CA ASP A 248 -5.01 -8.75 -45.24
C ASP A 248 -6.51 -8.74 -44.96
N ALA A 249 -6.91 -8.68 -43.69
CA ALA A 249 -8.30 -8.54 -43.25
C ALA A 249 -8.76 -7.07 -43.14
N ASN A 250 -7.99 -6.13 -43.70
CA ASN A 250 -8.23 -4.67 -43.69
C ASN A 250 -8.29 -4.03 -42.31
N TYR A 251 -7.53 -4.54 -41.32
CA TYR A 251 -7.32 -3.82 -40.07
C TYR A 251 -6.37 -2.67 -40.29
N HIS A 252 -6.65 -1.56 -39.64
CA HIS A 252 -5.78 -0.39 -39.52
C HIS A 252 -5.35 -0.23 -38.06
N PHE A 253 -4.20 0.37 -37.85
CA PHE A 253 -3.64 0.59 -36.54
C PHE A 253 -3.37 2.08 -36.34
N ALA A 254 -3.58 2.54 -35.12
CA ALA A 254 -3.23 3.92 -34.73
C ALA A 254 -1.71 4.15 -34.79
N GLU A 255 -0.95 3.13 -34.46
CA GLU A 255 0.50 3.11 -34.47
C GLU A 255 1.01 2.90 -35.91
N THR A 256 1.67 3.91 -36.47
CA THR A 256 2.18 3.89 -37.86
C THR A 256 3.57 3.28 -37.97
N ASP A 257 4.21 2.95 -36.86
CA ASP A 257 5.62 2.52 -36.75
C ASP A 257 5.79 1.00 -36.52
N ILE A 258 4.72 0.21 -36.61
CA ILE A 258 4.73 -1.24 -36.28
C ILE A 258 5.78 -2.01 -37.09
N GLU A 259 5.89 -1.76 -38.39
CA GLU A 259 6.89 -2.41 -39.24
C GLU A 259 8.34 -2.03 -38.81
N SER A 260 8.54 -0.77 -38.43
CA SER A 260 9.84 -0.32 -37.91
C SER A 260 10.17 -0.98 -36.57
N ARG A 261 9.18 -1.22 -35.73
CA ARG A 261 9.35 -1.90 -34.44
C ARG A 261 9.77 -3.36 -34.63
N PHE A 262 9.20 -4.08 -35.60
CA PHE A 262 9.68 -5.43 -35.96
C PHE A 262 11.17 -5.41 -36.36
N GLN A 263 11.56 -4.47 -37.21
CA GLN A 263 12.95 -4.36 -37.63
C GLN A 263 13.90 -4.10 -36.43
N LEU A 264 13.51 -3.21 -35.55
CA LEU A 264 14.29 -2.92 -34.32
C LEU A 264 14.40 -4.12 -33.41
N LEU A 265 13.33 -4.92 -33.28
CA LEU A 265 13.33 -6.16 -32.48
C LEU A 265 14.29 -7.20 -33.06
N TYR A 266 14.30 -7.40 -34.38
CA TYR A 266 15.26 -8.30 -35.03
C TYR A 266 16.70 -7.81 -34.88
N GLU A 267 16.95 -6.50 -34.97
CA GLU A 267 18.26 -5.93 -34.71
C GLU A 267 18.70 -6.09 -33.25
N ALA A 268 17.80 -5.91 -32.29
CA ALA A 268 18.04 -6.12 -30.86
C ALA A 268 18.39 -7.58 -30.57
N LEU A 269 17.63 -8.55 -31.11
CA LEU A 269 17.95 -9.99 -30.98
C LEU A 269 19.33 -10.32 -31.55
N LYS A 270 19.66 -9.77 -32.72
CA LYS A 270 20.97 -9.99 -33.36
C LYS A 270 22.10 -9.40 -32.50
N LYS A 271 21.95 -8.21 -31.99
CA LYS A 271 22.92 -7.55 -31.11
C LYS A 271 23.09 -8.32 -29.80
N ASN A 272 22.00 -8.85 -29.25
CA ASN A 272 22.07 -9.60 -28.01
C ASN A 272 22.83 -10.93 -28.11
N HIS A 273 22.92 -11.53 -29.30
CA HIS A 273 23.84 -12.64 -29.55
C HIS A 273 25.32 -12.26 -29.34
N GLU A 274 25.68 -10.98 -29.54
CA GLU A 274 27.04 -10.49 -29.27
C GLU A 274 27.31 -10.44 -27.74
N ASN A 275 26.32 -10.06 -26.92
CA ASN A 275 26.43 -10.09 -25.46
C ASN A 275 26.65 -11.53 -24.96
N ILE A 276 25.95 -12.50 -25.53
CA ILE A 276 26.15 -13.93 -25.22
C ILE A 276 27.56 -14.40 -25.63
N ALA A 277 28.03 -14.00 -26.81
CA ALA A 277 29.37 -14.36 -27.26
C ALA A 277 30.48 -13.82 -26.35
N GLN A 278 30.22 -12.72 -25.64
CA GLN A 278 31.12 -12.10 -24.65
C GLN A 278 30.85 -12.54 -23.21
N LEU A 279 29.87 -13.43 -22.99
CA LEU A 279 29.38 -13.87 -21.67
C LEU A 279 28.89 -12.74 -20.77
N GLU A 280 28.39 -11.65 -21.34
CA GLU A 280 27.74 -10.53 -20.62
C GLU A 280 26.28 -10.86 -20.29
N LEU A 281 26.07 -11.82 -19.36
CA LEU A 281 24.76 -12.41 -19.10
C LEU A 281 23.74 -11.40 -18.59
N ASP A 282 24.14 -10.48 -17.72
CA ASP A 282 23.24 -9.49 -17.15
C ASP A 282 22.71 -8.54 -18.23
N ASN A 283 23.56 -8.15 -19.19
CA ASN A 283 23.16 -7.37 -20.35
C ASN A 283 22.24 -8.20 -21.26
N ALA A 284 22.56 -9.48 -21.46
CA ALA A 284 21.75 -10.37 -22.31
C ALA A 284 20.36 -10.62 -21.73
N GLU A 285 20.23 -10.82 -20.43
CA GLU A 285 18.94 -10.96 -19.75
C GLU A 285 18.11 -9.66 -19.81
N TYR A 286 18.75 -8.52 -19.59
CA TYR A 286 18.09 -7.22 -19.70
C TYR A 286 17.53 -6.98 -21.12
N GLU A 287 18.34 -7.20 -22.15
CA GLU A 287 17.89 -7.04 -23.54
C GLU A 287 16.77 -8.05 -23.90
N ASN A 288 16.86 -9.32 -23.46
CA ASN A 288 15.77 -10.29 -23.63
C ASN A 288 14.47 -9.79 -23.00
N THR A 289 14.55 -9.19 -21.80
CA THR A 289 13.37 -8.63 -21.11
C THR A 289 12.77 -7.46 -21.88
N GLN A 290 13.61 -6.55 -22.40
CA GLN A 290 13.14 -5.41 -23.20
C GLN A 290 12.46 -5.87 -24.50
N VAL A 291 13.04 -6.85 -25.18
CA VAL A 291 12.42 -7.44 -26.38
C VAL A 291 11.08 -8.10 -26.04
N GLN A 292 11.00 -8.84 -24.94
CA GLN A 292 9.75 -9.48 -24.51
C GLN A 292 8.67 -8.44 -24.14
N GLU A 293 9.01 -7.35 -23.47
CA GLU A 293 8.09 -6.27 -23.14
C GLU A 293 7.54 -5.60 -24.39
N GLU A 294 8.39 -5.37 -25.38
CA GLU A 294 7.97 -4.78 -26.65
C GLU A 294 7.08 -5.73 -27.48
N ILE A 295 7.40 -7.04 -27.50
CA ILE A 295 6.55 -8.08 -28.11
C ILE A 295 5.18 -8.08 -27.43
N ASN A 296 5.11 -8.02 -26.11
CA ASN A 296 3.85 -7.96 -25.36
C ASN A 296 3.05 -6.70 -25.73
N THR A 297 3.72 -5.56 -25.85
CA THR A 297 3.07 -4.31 -26.26
C THR A 297 2.41 -4.44 -27.66
N LEU A 298 3.10 -5.07 -28.61
CA LEU A 298 2.54 -5.32 -29.93
C LEU A 298 1.36 -6.31 -29.88
N TYR A 299 1.44 -7.35 -29.07
CA TYR A 299 0.29 -8.26 -28.83
C TYR A 299 -0.92 -7.52 -28.24
N ASP A 300 -0.69 -6.60 -27.31
CA ASP A 300 -1.75 -5.80 -26.69
C ASP A 300 -2.42 -4.90 -27.75
N ILE A 301 -1.64 -4.26 -28.62
CA ILE A 301 -2.17 -3.45 -29.73
C ILE A 301 -3.07 -4.30 -30.62
N PHE A 302 -2.60 -5.46 -31.09
CA PHE A 302 -3.38 -6.32 -31.99
C PHE A 302 -4.62 -6.91 -31.29
N THR A 303 -4.48 -7.32 -30.05
CA THR A 303 -5.60 -7.85 -29.25
C THR A 303 -6.66 -6.78 -29.02
N ARG A 304 -6.25 -5.53 -28.78
CA ARG A 304 -7.15 -4.38 -28.63
C ARG A 304 -7.95 -4.15 -29.93
N GLU A 305 -7.29 -4.12 -31.07
CA GLU A 305 -7.97 -3.90 -32.36
C GLU A 305 -8.94 -5.04 -32.70
N ILE A 306 -8.58 -6.30 -32.43
CA ILE A 306 -9.46 -7.45 -32.64
C ILE A 306 -10.67 -7.40 -31.68
N ALA A 307 -10.49 -6.97 -30.46
CA ALA A 307 -11.57 -6.81 -29.50
C ALA A 307 -12.51 -5.67 -29.91
N ALA A 308 -11.91 -4.52 -30.28
CA ALA A 308 -12.62 -3.34 -30.74
C ALA A 308 -13.51 -3.65 -31.97
N GLN A 309 -13.04 -4.43 -32.93
CA GLN A 309 -13.86 -4.85 -34.08
C GLN A 309 -15.19 -5.47 -33.64
N LYS A 310 -15.18 -6.41 -32.70
CA LYS A 310 -16.39 -7.08 -32.23
C LYS A 310 -17.38 -6.13 -31.56
N VAL A 311 -16.86 -5.16 -30.81
CA VAL A 311 -17.68 -4.12 -30.16
C VAL A 311 -18.28 -3.20 -31.22
N VAL A 312 -17.46 -2.73 -32.16
CA VAL A 312 -17.91 -1.89 -33.29
C VAL A 312 -19.00 -2.57 -34.12
N GLU A 313 -18.82 -3.84 -34.54
CA GLU A 313 -19.84 -4.61 -35.27
C GLU A 313 -21.15 -4.71 -34.47
N GLY A 314 -21.06 -4.93 -33.16
CA GLY A 314 -22.21 -4.95 -32.26
C GLY A 314 -22.93 -3.61 -32.15
N LEU A 315 -22.20 -2.53 -32.02
CA LEU A 315 -22.73 -1.17 -31.88
C LEU A 315 -23.34 -0.69 -33.21
N VAL A 316 -22.66 -0.89 -34.34
CA VAL A 316 -23.17 -0.54 -35.67
C VAL A 316 -24.48 -1.27 -35.97
N ALA A 317 -24.63 -2.53 -35.55
CA ALA A 317 -25.87 -3.28 -35.72
C ALA A 317 -27.02 -2.77 -34.82
N THR A 318 -26.73 -2.26 -33.62
CA THR A 318 -27.75 -1.92 -32.61
C THR A 318 -28.09 -0.43 -32.54
N LEU A 319 -27.11 0.45 -32.73
CA LEU A 319 -27.29 1.91 -32.60
C LEU A 319 -28.37 2.49 -33.53
N PRO A 320 -28.50 2.11 -34.82
CA PRO A 320 -29.56 2.64 -35.65
C PRO A 320 -30.95 2.31 -35.13
N THR A 321 -31.14 1.10 -34.58
CA THR A 321 -32.42 0.68 -33.99
C THR A 321 -32.70 1.43 -32.69
N TYR A 322 -31.68 1.62 -31.87
CA TYR A 322 -31.79 2.38 -30.63
C TYR A 322 -32.11 3.85 -30.90
N LEU A 323 -31.38 4.49 -31.81
CA LEU A 323 -31.63 5.85 -32.25
C LEU A 323 -33.08 6.04 -32.78
N LYS A 324 -33.55 5.09 -33.61
CA LYS A 324 -34.93 5.10 -34.10
C LYS A 324 -35.93 5.05 -32.94
N HIS A 325 -35.70 4.17 -31.97
CA HIS A 325 -36.54 4.09 -30.78
C HIS A 325 -36.56 5.43 -30.01
N MET A 326 -35.41 6.07 -29.85
CA MET A 326 -35.31 7.36 -29.19
C MET A 326 -36.06 8.48 -29.93
N LYS A 327 -35.99 8.48 -31.29
CA LYS A 327 -36.73 9.42 -32.12
C LYS A 327 -38.25 9.20 -32.01
N ASP A 328 -38.69 7.92 -32.07
CA ASP A 328 -40.09 7.55 -31.89
C ASP A 328 -40.60 7.96 -30.49
N SER A 329 -39.82 7.75 -29.45
CA SER A 329 -40.14 8.18 -28.08
C SER A 329 -40.23 9.71 -27.96
N ASN A 330 -39.31 10.45 -28.60
CA ASN A 330 -39.38 11.91 -28.61
C ASN A 330 -40.62 12.42 -29.38
N ALA A 331 -41.02 11.77 -30.48
CA ALA A 331 -42.23 12.13 -31.21
C ALA A 331 -43.47 11.97 -30.31
N VAL A 332 -43.55 10.91 -29.50
CA VAL A 332 -44.62 10.74 -28.49
C VAL A 332 -44.64 11.86 -27.49
N LEU A 333 -43.47 12.29 -26.99
CA LEU A 333 -43.37 13.43 -26.07
C LEU A 333 -43.85 14.75 -26.67
N VAL A 334 -43.55 14.97 -27.98
CA VAL A 334 -44.06 16.15 -28.70
C VAL A 334 -45.58 16.08 -28.83
N GLU A 335 -46.17 14.90 -29.15
CA GLU A 335 -47.61 14.72 -29.19
C GLU A 335 -48.25 14.93 -27.81
N ASP A 336 -47.66 14.41 -26.73
CA ASP A 336 -48.14 14.62 -25.36
C ASP A 336 -48.10 16.09 -24.94
N ILE A 337 -47.00 16.79 -25.25
CA ILE A 337 -46.90 18.24 -25.04
C ILE A 337 -48.03 18.98 -25.79
N GLN A 338 -48.28 18.67 -27.07
CA GLN A 338 -49.34 19.29 -27.86
C GLN A 338 -50.72 18.98 -27.27
N ARG A 339 -50.99 17.76 -26.86
CA ARG A 339 -52.21 17.32 -26.22
C ARG A 339 -52.46 18.02 -24.89
N LEU A 340 -51.43 18.05 -24.04
CA LEU A 340 -51.51 18.64 -22.71
C LEU A 340 -51.58 20.17 -22.77
N SER A 341 -50.90 20.83 -23.70
CA SER A 341 -50.90 22.28 -23.87
C SER A 341 -52.28 22.89 -24.18
N ASN A 342 -53.23 22.06 -24.65
CA ASN A 342 -54.58 22.48 -24.87
C ASN A 342 -55.35 22.70 -23.56
N ASN A 343 -55.04 21.94 -22.50
CA ASN A 343 -55.77 21.91 -21.25
C ASN A 343 -54.97 22.47 -20.07
N TYR A 344 -53.63 22.50 -20.17
CA TYR A 344 -52.71 22.89 -19.12
C TYR A 344 -51.72 23.96 -19.56
N LEU A 345 -51.29 24.78 -18.64
CA LEU A 345 -50.14 25.65 -18.83
C LEU A 345 -48.86 24.88 -18.52
N LEU A 346 -48.17 24.44 -19.59
CA LEU A 346 -46.91 23.72 -19.51
C LEU A 346 -45.77 24.71 -19.29
N SER A 347 -44.69 24.25 -18.62
CA SER A 347 -43.44 25.00 -18.49
C SER A 347 -42.80 25.23 -19.86
N GLU A 348 -42.41 26.45 -20.17
CA GLU A 348 -41.62 26.76 -21.39
C GLU A 348 -40.31 25.97 -21.41
N THR A 349 -39.77 25.61 -20.25
CA THR A 349 -38.54 24.80 -20.13
C THR A 349 -38.77 23.38 -20.63
N ASP A 350 -39.88 22.71 -20.32
CA ASP A 350 -40.15 21.34 -20.80
C ASP A 350 -40.41 21.31 -22.31
N VAL A 351 -41.11 22.31 -22.83
CA VAL A 351 -41.37 22.42 -24.28
C VAL A 351 -40.07 22.65 -25.05
N SER A 352 -39.25 23.60 -24.64
CA SER A 352 -37.96 23.90 -25.27
C SER A 352 -36.98 22.74 -25.13
N HIS A 353 -37.05 21.99 -24.02
CA HIS A 353 -36.21 20.81 -23.75
C HIS A 353 -36.49 19.70 -24.76
N VAL A 354 -37.73 19.32 -24.98
CA VAL A 354 -38.11 18.27 -25.95
C VAL A 354 -37.71 18.65 -27.38
N HIS A 355 -37.81 19.93 -27.76
CA HIS A 355 -37.33 20.38 -29.07
C HIS A 355 -35.81 20.35 -29.19
N ARG A 356 -35.07 20.64 -28.09
CA ARG A 356 -33.63 20.48 -28.06
C ARG A 356 -33.23 19.01 -28.25
N LEU A 357 -33.87 18.08 -27.51
CA LEU A 357 -33.62 16.65 -27.66
C LEU A 357 -33.91 16.16 -29.10
N GLN A 358 -34.91 16.70 -29.78
CA GLN A 358 -35.16 16.40 -31.17
C GLN A 358 -33.99 16.78 -32.09
N ALA A 359 -33.48 18.01 -31.94
CA ALA A 359 -32.35 18.49 -32.71
C ALA A 359 -31.06 17.69 -32.44
N GLU A 360 -30.83 17.32 -31.18
CA GLU A 360 -29.69 16.47 -30.79
C GLU A 360 -29.80 15.07 -31.42
N LEU A 361 -30.99 14.44 -31.41
CA LEU A 361 -31.22 13.14 -32.05
C LEU A 361 -31.04 13.19 -33.58
N GLU A 362 -31.40 14.29 -34.22
CA GLU A 362 -31.16 14.50 -35.67
C GLU A 362 -29.66 14.62 -35.96
N SER A 363 -28.89 15.35 -35.16
CA SER A 363 -27.43 15.44 -35.29
C SER A 363 -26.73 14.10 -35.03
N LEU A 364 -27.20 13.33 -34.03
CA LEU A 364 -26.66 11.98 -33.73
C LEU A 364 -26.94 11.00 -34.88
N GLU A 365 -28.06 11.14 -35.58
CA GLU A 365 -28.33 10.32 -36.77
C GLU A 365 -27.29 10.52 -37.88
N GLU A 366 -26.89 11.77 -38.14
CA GLU A 366 -25.84 12.08 -39.10
C GLU A 366 -24.50 11.42 -38.65
N SER A 367 -24.15 11.53 -37.36
CA SER A 367 -22.92 10.94 -36.83
C SER A 367 -22.92 9.41 -36.88
N VAL A 368 -24.05 8.74 -36.59
CA VAL A 368 -24.19 7.29 -36.71
C VAL A 368 -24.04 6.82 -38.15
N LEU A 369 -24.61 7.56 -39.13
CA LEU A 369 -24.49 7.24 -40.54
C LEU A 369 -23.03 7.40 -41.03
N GLU A 370 -22.34 8.47 -40.60
CA GLU A 370 -20.93 8.70 -40.93
C GLU A 370 -20.05 7.56 -40.43
N LEU A 371 -20.16 7.20 -39.13
CA LEU A 371 -19.38 6.13 -38.52
C LEU A 371 -19.68 4.75 -39.11
N THR A 372 -20.92 4.52 -39.47
CA THR A 372 -21.29 3.27 -40.17
C THR A 372 -20.61 3.18 -41.54
N SER A 373 -20.55 4.30 -42.28
CA SER A 373 -19.84 4.39 -43.56
C SER A 373 -18.33 4.21 -43.40
N GLU A 374 -17.72 4.84 -42.40
CA GLU A 374 -16.29 4.69 -42.08
C GLU A 374 -15.93 3.23 -41.72
N GLN A 375 -16.81 2.53 -40.99
CA GLN A 375 -16.65 1.12 -40.67
C GLN A 375 -16.74 0.24 -41.93
N GLU A 376 -17.70 0.50 -42.84
CA GLU A 376 -17.85 -0.25 -44.10
C GLU A 376 -16.64 -0.01 -45.06
N GLU A 377 -16.09 1.19 -45.06
CA GLU A 377 -14.91 1.57 -45.85
C GLU A 377 -13.61 1.05 -45.23
N HIS A 378 -13.61 0.60 -43.98
CA HIS A 378 -12.42 0.20 -43.21
C HIS A 378 -11.33 1.29 -43.25
N SER A 379 -11.71 2.56 -43.09
CA SER A 379 -10.83 3.70 -43.28
C SER A 379 -10.02 4.08 -42.03
N GLU A 380 -10.49 3.66 -40.86
CA GLU A 380 -9.90 4.01 -39.56
C GLU A 380 -9.67 2.76 -38.68
N PRO A 381 -8.78 2.83 -37.67
CA PRO A 381 -8.60 1.81 -36.65
C PRO A 381 -9.92 1.52 -35.88
N TYR A 382 -10.20 0.26 -35.64
CA TYR A 382 -11.41 -0.14 -34.90
C TYR A 382 -11.46 0.43 -33.49
N SER A 383 -10.32 0.61 -32.82
CA SER A 383 -10.26 1.23 -31.50
C SER A 383 -10.75 2.69 -31.50
N PHE A 384 -10.51 3.46 -32.58
CA PHE A 384 -11.04 4.81 -32.70
C PHE A 384 -12.54 4.82 -32.98
N LEU A 385 -13.01 3.90 -33.83
CA LEU A 385 -14.45 3.74 -34.09
C LEU A 385 -15.20 3.28 -32.82
N GLU A 386 -14.63 2.38 -32.01
CA GLU A 386 -15.17 1.94 -30.72
C GLU A 386 -15.39 3.14 -29.80
N ASP A 387 -14.35 3.94 -29.52
CA ASP A 387 -14.44 5.11 -28.66
C ASP A 387 -15.52 6.10 -29.11
N ARG A 388 -15.64 6.34 -30.43
CA ARG A 388 -16.64 7.26 -31.00
C ARG A 388 -18.06 6.68 -30.88
N LEU A 389 -18.27 5.39 -31.16
CA LEU A 389 -19.55 4.73 -31.05
C LEU A 389 -20.03 4.55 -29.62
N GLU A 390 -19.13 4.26 -28.67
CA GLU A 390 -19.46 4.20 -27.24
C GLU A 390 -19.88 5.57 -26.71
N ASN A 391 -19.20 6.65 -27.12
CA ASN A 391 -19.59 8.01 -26.76
C ASN A 391 -20.98 8.35 -27.29
N LEU A 392 -21.30 7.94 -28.54
CA LEU A 392 -22.65 8.11 -29.08
C LEU A 392 -23.70 7.31 -28.31
N GLN A 393 -23.39 6.07 -27.94
CA GLN A 393 -24.27 5.26 -27.11
C GLN A 393 -24.53 5.90 -25.73
N ALA A 394 -23.48 6.44 -25.11
CA ALA A 394 -23.60 7.15 -23.83
C ALA A 394 -24.50 8.39 -23.96
N THR A 395 -24.30 9.20 -25.00
CA THR A 395 -25.16 10.37 -25.28
C THR A 395 -26.62 9.98 -25.52
N LEU A 396 -26.86 8.93 -26.28
CA LEU A 396 -28.23 8.40 -26.51
C LEU A 396 -28.88 7.96 -25.20
N LYS A 397 -28.11 7.37 -24.28
CA LYS A 397 -28.63 6.97 -22.96
C LYS A 397 -28.97 8.18 -22.09
N GLU A 398 -28.16 9.23 -22.12
CA GLU A 398 -28.48 10.48 -21.42
C GLU A 398 -29.79 11.09 -21.95
N ILE A 399 -29.97 11.09 -23.27
CA ILE A 399 -31.23 11.54 -23.91
C ILE A 399 -32.41 10.68 -23.44
N GLU A 400 -32.25 9.35 -23.37
CA GLU A 400 -33.27 8.45 -22.85
C GLU A 400 -33.72 8.81 -21.44
N ASP A 401 -32.74 9.02 -20.53
CA ASP A 401 -33.02 9.40 -19.14
C ASP A 401 -33.75 10.76 -19.05
N GLU A 402 -33.36 11.73 -19.90
CA GLU A 402 -34.03 13.01 -20.00
C GLU A 402 -35.48 12.87 -20.55
N GLN A 403 -35.69 12.05 -21.58
CA GLN A 403 -37.04 11.75 -22.13
C GLN A 403 -37.94 11.10 -21.08
N VAL A 404 -37.41 10.12 -20.32
CA VAL A 404 -38.14 9.47 -19.23
C VAL A 404 -38.53 10.46 -18.16
N ALA A 405 -37.62 11.35 -17.78
CA ALA A 405 -37.91 12.39 -16.78
C ALA A 405 -38.99 13.36 -17.24
N VAL A 406 -38.96 13.80 -18.50
CA VAL A 406 -40.01 14.65 -19.06
C VAL A 406 -41.35 13.89 -19.11
N SER A 407 -41.37 12.65 -19.60
CA SER A 407 -42.58 11.82 -19.64
C SER A 407 -43.24 11.65 -18.29
N GLN A 408 -42.45 11.42 -17.23
CA GLN A 408 -42.92 11.30 -15.85
C GLN A 408 -43.54 12.62 -15.35
N ARG A 409 -42.91 13.78 -15.65
CA ARG A 409 -43.46 15.09 -15.27
C ARG A 409 -44.79 15.36 -15.98
N LEU A 410 -44.86 15.10 -17.30
CA LEU A 410 -46.08 15.26 -18.06
C LEU A 410 -47.21 14.35 -17.54
N ALA A 411 -46.93 13.10 -17.23
CA ALA A 411 -47.90 12.16 -16.66
C ALA A 411 -48.33 12.57 -15.24
N GLN A 412 -47.50 13.26 -14.50
CA GLN A 412 -47.82 13.75 -13.15
C GLN A 412 -48.84 14.91 -13.20
N ILE A 413 -48.79 15.76 -14.23
CA ILE A 413 -49.75 16.87 -14.45
C ILE A 413 -51.19 16.36 -14.42
N GLU A 414 -51.51 15.33 -15.21
CA GLU A 414 -52.85 14.76 -15.27
C GLU A 414 -53.31 14.14 -13.94
N LYS A 415 -52.39 13.48 -13.23
CA LYS A 415 -52.67 12.89 -11.92
C LYS A 415 -52.95 13.96 -10.86
N ASP A 416 -52.16 15.03 -10.88
CA ASP A 416 -52.32 16.14 -9.94
C ASP A 416 -53.66 16.86 -10.17
N ASP A 417 -54.04 17.07 -11.43
CA ASP A 417 -55.36 17.64 -11.75
C ASP A 417 -56.50 16.77 -11.20
N ILE A 418 -56.48 15.47 -11.49
CA ILE A 418 -57.50 14.55 -10.97
C ILE A 418 -57.58 14.56 -9.45
N ASN A 419 -56.43 14.51 -8.78
CA ASN A 419 -56.34 14.55 -7.31
C ASN A 419 -56.89 15.88 -6.74
N ALA A 420 -56.49 17.00 -7.36
CA ALA A 420 -56.94 18.31 -6.94
C ALA A 420 -58.46 18.48 -7.09
N ARG A 421 -59.06 18.07 -8.22
CA ARG A 421 -60.51 18.08 -8.43
C ARG A 421 -61.23 17.20 -7.42
N GLN A 422 -60.73 16.03 -7.11
CA GLN A 422 -61.30 15.14 -6.11
C GLN A 422 -61.29 15.78 -4.73
N LYS A 423 -60.15 16.34 -4.30
CA LYS A 423 -60.00 16.98 -3.01
C LYS A 423 -60.85 18.25 -2.89
N ALA A 424 -60.88 19.11 -3.93
CA ALA A 424 -61.71 20.30 -3.95
C ALA A 424 -63.19 19.95 -3.73
N ASN A 425 -63.71 18.94 -4.43
CA ASN A 425 -65.08 18.47 -4.21
C ASN A 425 -65.33 17.91 -2.80
N VAL A 426 -64.33 17.22 -2.23
CA VAL A 426 -64.40 16.76 -0.83
C VAL A 426 -64.49 17.97 0.13
N TYR A 427 -63.67 19.01 -0.09
CA TYR A 427 -63.68 20.20 0.78
C TYR A 427 -64.98 20.99 0.72
N VAL A 428 -65.58 21.16 -0.46
CA VAL A 428 -66.92 21.73 -0.61
C VAL A 428 -67.92 20.94 0.24
N ASN A 429 -67.91 19.62 0.16
CA ASN A 429 -68.83 18.77 0.94
C ASN A 429 -68.54 18.85 2.44
N ARG A 430 -67.29 18.96 2.86
CA ARG A 430 -66.89 19.12 4.26
C ARG A 430 -67.37 20.44 4.81
N LEU A 431 -67.17 21.56 4.10
CA LEU A 431 -67.68 22.87 4.48
C LEU A 431 -69.17 22.82 4.72
N HIS A 432 -69.96 22.21 3.82
CA HIS A 432 -71.40 22.03 4.01
C HIS A 432 -71.69 21.13 5.22
N THR A 433 -70.95 20.14 5.48
CA THR A 433 -71.13 19.23 6.62
C THR A 433 -70.83 19.95 7.94
N ILE A 434 -69.74 20.71 8.02
CA ILE A 434 -69.37 21.51 9.18
C ILE A 434 -70.44 22.54 9.48
N LYS A 435 -70.92 23.28 8.47
CA LYS A 435 -71.96 24.22 8.62
C LYS A 435 -73.24 23.60 9.23
N ARG A 436 -73.72 22.48 8.66
CA ARG A 436 -74.89 21.74 9.17
C ARG A 436 -74.69 21.21 10.59
N TYR A 437 -73.45 20.75 10.87
CA TYR A 437 -73.10 20.23 12.19
C TYR A 437 -73.19 21.32 13.26
N MET A 438 -72.65 22.51 13.00
CA MET A 438 -72.68 23.66 13.90
C MET A 438 -74.12 24.13 14.09
N GLU A 439 -74.93 24.24 13.03
CA GLU A 439 -76.33 24.61 13.09
C GLU A 439 -77.19 23.68 13.97
N LYS A 440 -76.88 22.36 13.95
CA LYS A 440 -77.64 21.38 14.76
C LYS A 440 -77.30 21.39 16.25
N ARG A 441 -76.21 22.00 16.67
CA ARG A 441 -75.75 22.03 18.06
C ARG A 441 -76.54 23.06 18.93
N ASN A 442 -77.36 23.90 18.33
CA ASN A 442 -78.14 24.90 19.01
C ASN A 442 -77.30 25.79 19.96
N LEU A 443 -76.08 26.11 19.52
CA LEU A 443 -75.22 27.00 20.29
C LEU A 443 -75.83 28.41 20.40
N PRO A 444 -75.67 29.15 21.54
CA PRO A 444 -76.15 30.51 21.68
C PRO A 444 -75.67 31.48 20.61
N GLY A 445 -74.47 31.27 20.12
CA GLY A 445 -73.84 32.00 19.02
C GLY A 445 -72.63 31.28 18.46
N ILE A 446 -72.04 31.84 17.41
CA ILE A 446 -70.85 31.26 16.74
C ILE A 446 -69.65 32.17 17.05
N PRO A 447 -68.51 31.59 17.55
CA PRO A 447 -67.33 32.40 17.83
C PRO A 447 -66.79 33.09 16.58
N GLN A 448 -66.24 34.29 16.75
CA GLN A 448 -65.76 35.08 15.62
C GLN A 448 -64.52 34.48 14.91
N ASN A 449 -63.63 33.86 15.67
CA ASN A 449 -62.49 33.15 15.09
C ASN A 449 -62.91 31.97 14.20
N PHE A 450 -63.91 31.19 14.60
CA PHE A 450 -64.50 30.15 13.75
C PHE A 450 -65.06 30.71 12.45
N LEU A 451 -65.83 31.82 12.53
CA LEU A 451 -66.36 32.46 11.32
C LEU A 451 -65.24 32.91 10.39
N GLN A 452 -64.16 33.45 10.93
CA GLN A 452 -62.98 33.81 10.11
C GLN A 452 -62.40 32.62 9.44
N LEU A 453 -62.08 31.49 10.16
CA LEU A 453 -61.58 30.26 9.60
C LEU A 453 -62.54 29.70 8.56
N PHE A 454 -63.86 29.66 8.83
CA PHE A 454 -64.83 29.15 7.88
C PHE A 454 -64.88 29.95 6.58
N PHE A 455 -64.86 31.27 6.63
CA PHE A 455 -64.83 32.12 5.44
C PHE A 455 -63.48 32.01 4.71
N THR A 456 -62.37 31.93 5.42
CA THR A 456 -61.05 31.73 4.79
C THR A 456 -61.01 30.41 4.05
N ALA A 457 -61.37 29.29 4.67
CA ALA A 457 -61.43 27.98 4.05
C ALA A 457 -62.44 27.92 2.87
N SER A 458 -63.59 28.62 3.01
CA SER A 458 -64.59 28.74 1.93
C SER A 458 -64.00 29.48 0.72
N ASN A 459 -63.38 30.64 0.93
CA ASN A 459 -62.82 31.48 -0.11
C ASN A 459 -61.70 30.73 -0.84
N HIS A 460 -60.74 30.12 -0.09
CA HIS A 460 -59.64 29.34 -0.73
C HIS A 460 -60.17 28.12 -1.45
N THR A 461 -61.26 27.46 -0.99
CA THR A 461 -61.90 26.36 -1.72
C THR A 461 -62.55 26.86 -3.03
N GLU A 462 -63.20 28.05 -3.02
CA GLU A 462 -63.75 28.68 -4.21
C GLU A 462 -62.65 29.11 -5.20
N GLU A 463 -61.55 29.69 -4.71
CA GLU A 463 -60.38 30.03 -5.52
C GLU A 463 -59.75 28.80 -6.14
N LEU A 464 -59.58 27.71 -5.37
CA LEU A 464 -59.10 26.42 -5.88
C LEU A 464 -60.00 25.87 -7.00
N MET A 465 -61.30 25.95 -6.83
CA MET A 465 -62.25 25.52 -7.86
C MET A 465 -62.17 26.41 -9.11
N ALA A 466 -62.01 27.71 -8.96
CA ALA A 466 -61.88 28.66 -10.06
C ALA A 466 -60.59 28.39 -10.86
N GLU A 467 -59.46 28.15 -10.19
CA GLU A 467 -58.18 27.75 -10.87
C GLU A 467 -58.35 26.45 -11.66
N LEU A 468 -59.09 25.45 -11.14
CA LEU A 468 -59.38 24.19 -11.79
C LEU A 468 -60.39 24.30 -12.96
N GLU A 469 -61.16 25.38 -13.07
CA GLU A 469 -62.09 25.66 -14.15
C GLU A 469 -61.54 26.54 -15.28
N GLU A 470 -60.27 27.05 -15.10
CA GLU A 470 -59.61 27.81 -16.14
C GLU A 470 -59.46 27.03 -17.44
N ALA A 471 -59.46 27.70 -18.59
CA ALA A 471 -59.35 27.09 -19.90
C ALA A 471 -58.03 26.34 -20.09
N ARG A 472 -56.98 26.82 -19.41
CA ARG A 472 -55.67 26.15 -19.27
C ARG A 472 -55.23 26.17 -17.83
N VAL A 473 -55.32 25.03 -17.19
CA VAL A 473 -55.05 24.88 -15.76
C VAL A 473 -53.55 25.02 -15.49
N ASN A 474 -53.20 25.88 -14.52
CA ASN A 474 -51.86 25.96 -13.99
C ASN A 474 -51.71 25.00 -12.79
N ILE A 475 -51.19 23.80 -13.03
CA ILE A 475 -51.08 22.78 -12.00
C ILE A 475 -50.17 23.19 -10.83
N GLU A 476 -49.16 24.01 -11.04
CA GLU A 476 -48.30 24.50 -9.95
C GLU A 476 -49.09 25.50 -9.04
N ALA A 477 -49.95 26.34 -9.62
CA ALA A 477 -50.80 27.22 -8.87
C ALA A 477 -51.88 26.43 -8.12
N VAL A 478 -52.50 25.44 -8.79
CA VAL A 478 -53.46 24.51 -8.21
C VAL A 478 -52.88 23.75 -7.01
N ASN A 479 -51.70 23.18 -7.15
CA ASN A 479 -51.03 22.42 -6.06
C ASN A 479 -50.74 23.32 -4.85
N ARG A 480 -50.26 24.55 -5.06
CA ARG A 480 -50.06 25.54 -3.97
C ARG A 480 -51.38 25.89 -3.30
N MET A 481 -52.44 26.16 -4.07
CA MET A 481 -53.77 26.50 -3.51
C MET A 481 -54.38 25.31 -2.77
N LEU A 482 -54.17 24.09 -3.29
CA LEU A 482 -54.61 22.86 -2.66
C LEU A 482 -53.95 22.63 -1.29
N GLU A 483 -52.66 22.92 -1.15
CA GLU A 483 -51.95 22.85 0.14
C GLU A 483 -52.49 23.86 1.13
N ILE A 484 -52.69 25.13 0.71
CA ILE A 484 -53.27 26.18 1.54
C ILE A 484 -54.65 25.77 2.01
N THR A 485 -55.54 25.37 1.09
CA THR A 485 -56.91 24.96 1.40
C THR A 485 -56.94 23.73 2.33
N THR A 486 -55.98 22.80 2.18
CA THR A 486 -55.87 21.64 3.06
C THR A 486 -55.60 22.05 4.50
N ASN A 487 -54.64 22.95 4.71
CA ASN A 487 -54.29 23.47 6.04
C ASN A 487 -55.44 24.24 6.67
N ASP A 488 -56.17 25.07 5.88
CA ASP A 488 -57.34 25.81 6.39
C ASP A 488 -58.47 24.87 6.77
N MET A 489 -58.72 23.83 5.99
CA MET A 489 -59.73 22.81 6.30
C MET A 489 -59.41 22.04 7.58
N GLU A 490 -58.16 21.66 7.77
CA GLU A 490 -57.70 21.00 9.01
C GLU A 490 -57.87 21.91 10.23
N ALA A 491 -57.46 23.18 10.12
CA ALA A 491 -57.67 24.17 11.20
C ALA A 491 -59.12 24.40 11.52
N LEU A 492 -60.00 24.50 10.50
CA LEU A 492 -61.44 24.66 10.69
C LEU A 492 -62.08 23.41 11.34
N GLU A 493 -61.66 22.20 10.94
CA GLU A 493 -62.16 20.97 11.55
C GLU A 493 -61.75 20.88 13.03
N GLU A 494 -60.51 21.22 13.38
CA GLU A 494 -60.02 21.24 14.75
C GLU A 494 -60.79 22.24 15.61
N GLU A 495 -61.00 23.47 15.11
CA GLU A 495 -61.76 24.49 15.83
C GLU A 495 -63.22 24.08 15.99
N THR A 496 -63.82 23.44 14.99
CA THR A 496 -65.18 22.88 15.09
C THR A 496 -65.26 21.86 16.23
N TYR A 497 -64.32 21.00 16.36
CA TYR A 497 -64.27 20.02 17.46
C TYR A 497 -64.11 20.71 18.80
N ASN A 498 -63.25 21.70 18.91
CA ASN A 498 -62.98 22.43 20.16
C ASN A 498 -64.22 23.13 20.66
N ILE A 499 -64.89 23.87 19.78
CA ILE A 499 -66.11 24.58 20.11
C ILE A 499 -67.20 23.62 20.65
N VAL A 500 -67.45 22.54 19.93
CA VAL A 500 -68.49 21.59 20.34
C VAL A 500 -68.09 20.84 21.61
N GLN A 501 -66.87 20.53 21.81
CA GLN A 501 -66.34 19.87 23.01
C GLN A 501 -66.51 20.79 24.21
N TYR A 502 -66.01 22.03 24.15
CA TYR A 502 -66.05 22.96 25.26
C TYR A 502 -67.47 23.42 25.56
N ALA A 503 -68.31 23.67 24.55
CA ALA A 503 -69.70 23.98 24.77
C ALA A 503 -70.43 22.84 25.52
N THR A 504 -70.30 21.61 25.06
CA THR A 504 -70.93 20.45 25.70
C THR A 504 -70.41 20.21 27.12
N LEU A 505 -69.11 20.32 27.34
CA LEU A 505 -68.54 20.19 28.68
C LEU A 505 -68.98 21.31 29.62
N THR A 506 -69.05 22.56 29.12
CA THR A 506 -69.54 23.71 29.90
C THR A 506 -70.97 23.53 30.33
N GLU A 507 -71.85 23.13 29.41
CA GLU A 507 -73.25 22.83 29.75
C GLU A 507 -73.38 21.77 30.86
N GLN A 508 -72.60 20.70 30.72
CA GLN A 508 -72.57 19.60 31.72
C GLN A 508 -72.02 20.08 33.07
N LEU A 509 -70.94 20.87 33.09
CA LEU A 509 -70.35 21.39 34.31
C LEU A 509 -71.27 22.46 34.96
N LEU A 510 -71.88 23.33 34.18
CA LEU A 510 -72.92 24.31 34.68
C LEU A 510 -74.06 23.54 35.30
N GLN A 511 -74.59 22.52 34.64
CA GLN A 511 -75.65 21.68 35.21
C GLN A 511 -75.20 20.98 36.50
N TYR A 512 -73.96 20.45 36.53
CA TYR A 512 -73.44 19.80 37.71
C TYR A 512 -73.18 20.76 38.87
N SER A 513 -72.72 21.94 38.61
CA SER A 513 -72.45 23.02 39.60
C SER A 513 -73.69 23.45 40.43
N ASN A 514 -74.89 23.19 39.90
CA ASN A 514 -76.13 23.46 40.63
C ASN A 514 -76.19 22.81 42.00
N ARG A 515 -75.43 21.73 42.25
CA ARG A 515 -75.35 21.06 43.56
C ARG A 515 -74.66 21.92 44.60
N TYR A 516 -73.74 22.80 44.22
CA TYR A 516 -72.90 23.60 45.11
C TYR A 516 -73.31 25.09 45.17
N ARG A 517 -74.03 25.59 44.19
CA ARG A 517 -74.41 26.99 44.07
C ARG A 517 -75.12 27.60 45.31
N SER A 518 -75.89 26.76 46.01
CA SER A 518 -76.67 27.19 47.21
C SER A 518 -75.79 27.33 48.45
N PHE A 519 -74.56 26.79 48.44
CA PHE A 519 -73.72 26.69 49.62
C PHE A 519 -72.34 27.32 49.46
N ASP A 520 -71.88 27.56 48.22
CA ASP A 520 -70.58 28.16 47.93
C ASP A 520 -70.76 29.37 46.97
N GLU A 521 -70.51 30.53 47.51
CA GLU A 521 -70.64 31.81 46.79
C GLU A 521 -69.69 31.93 45.61
N ARG A 522 -68.47 31.34 45.71
CA ARG A 522 -67.49 31.33 44.64
C ARG A 522 -67.97 30.53 43.42
N ILE A 523 -68.64 29.40 43.66
CA ILE A 523 -69.23 28.60 42.56
C ILE A 523 -70.43 29.38 41.95
N GLN A 524 -71.21 30.11 42.77
CA GLN A 524 -72.31 30.96 42.25
C GLN A 524 -71.81 32.09 41.35
N GLU A 525 -70.69 32.74 41.73
CA GLU A 525 -70.06 33.79 40.91
C GLU A 525 -69.46 33.16 39.63
N ALA A 526 -68.68 32.09 39.71
CA ALA A 526 -68.09 31.39 38.54
C ALA A 526 -69.22 30.89 37.59
N PHE A 527 -70.35 30.43 38.11
CA PHE A 527 -71.45 30.00 37.28
C PHE A 527 -72.01 31.20 36.48
N ASN A 528 -72.27 32.37 37.14
CA ASN A 528 -72.81 33.52 36.47
C ASN A 528 -71.88 34.09 35.42
N GLU A 529 -70.55 34.18 35.72
CA GLU A 529 -69.52 34.62 34.79
C GLU A 529 -69.38 33.65 33.62
N SER A 530 -69.27 32.34 33.89
CA SER A 530 -69.20 31.32 32.85
C SER A 530 -70.42 31.34 31.94
N LEU A 531 -71.63 31.50 32.51
CA LEU A 531 -72.84 31.58 31.72
C LEU A 531 -72.87 32.86 30.86
N GLU A 532 -72.40 33.99 31.38
CA GLU A 532 -72.32 35.24 30.62
C GLU A 532 -71.33 35.10 29.41
N ILE A 533 -70.14 34.53 29.62
CA ILE A 533 -69.19 34.25 28.56
C ILE A 533 -69.81 33.28 27.54
N PHE A 534 -70.50 32.22 28.01
CA PHE A 534 -71.15 31.21 27.17
C PHE A 534 -72.26 31.81 26.27
N GLU A 535 -73.18 32.69 26.86
CA GLU A 535 -74.37 33.19 26.17
C GLU A 535 -74.16 34.50 25.41
N LYS A 536 -73.14 35.34 25.79
CA LYS A 536 -72.95 36.66 25.21
C LYS A 536 -71.66 36.82 24.44
N GLU A 537 -70.55 36.21 24.93
CA GLU A 537 -69.24 36.32 24.29
C GLU A 537 -68.98 35.18 23.31
N PHE A 538 -69.68 34.04 23.52
CA PHE A 538 -69.52 32.79 22.72
C PHE A 538 -68.14 32.20 22.79
N ASP A 539 -67.35 32.52 23.86
CA ASP A 539 -66.07 31.92 24.11
C ASP A 539 -66.27 30.67 24.99
N TYR A 540 -66.48 29.52 24.32
CA TYR A 540 -66.78 28.25 24.98
C TYR A 540 -65.59 27.70 25.77
N HIS A 541 -64.38 28.00 25.35
CA HIS A 541 -63.14 27.57 26.04
C HIS A 541 -63.01 28.39 27.36
N ALA A 542 -63.05 29.70 27.29
CA ALA A 542 -62.95 30.55 28.46
C ALA A 542 -64.09 30.26 29.46
N SER A 543 -65.34 30.04 28.96
CA SER A 543 -66.48 29.64 29.79
C SER A 543 -66.23 28.29 30.50
N PHE A 544 -65.70 27.28 29.80
CA PHE A 544 -65.30 26.00 30.37
C PHE A 544 -64.27 26.19 31.47
N ASP A 545 -63.19 26.92 31.16
CA ASP A 545 -62.09 27.15 32.11
C ASP A 545 -62.65 27.83 33.41
N LYS A 546 -63.51 28.79 33.30
CA LYS A 546 -64.05 29.47 34.45
C LYS A 546 -64.85 28.56 35.41
N ILE A 547 -65.75 27.74 34.87
CA ILE A 547 -66.58 26.85 35.70
C ILE A 547 -65.78 25.63 36.19
N SER A 548 -64.83 25.11 35.35
CA SER A 548 -64.00 23.99 35.71
C SER A 548 -63.08 24.31 36.87
N GLN A 549 -62.39 25.47 36.85
CA GLN A 549 -61.54 25.95 37.95
C GLN A 549 -62.28 26.04 39.27
N ALA A 550 -63.48 26.61 39.27
CA ALA A 550 -64.25 26.72 40.47
C ALA A 550 -64.72 25.37 41.04
N LEU A 551 -65.15 24.48 40.17
CA LEU A 551 -65.53 23.12 40.54
C LEU A 551 -64.37 22.25 41.01
N GLU A 552 -63.18 22.41 40.42
CA GLU A 552 -61.97 21.66 40.79
C GLU A 552 -61.49 22.03 42.20
N VAL A 553 -61.76 23.28 42.67
CA VAL A 553 -61.45 23.69 44.05
C VAL A 553 -62.45 23.05 45.04
N ALA A 554 -63.69 22.86 44.65
CA ALA A 554 -64.71 22.27 45.51
C ALA A 554 -64.72 20.73 45.52
N GLU A 555 -64.44 20.14 44.38
CA GLU A 555 -64.36 18.69 44.19
C GLU A 555 -63.18 18.36 43.26
N PRO A 556 -62.01 18.13 43.80
CA PRO A 556 -60.84 17.80 42.99
C PRO A 556 -61.02 16.60 42.07
N GLY A 557 -60.64 16.67 40.77
CA GLY A 557 -60.80 15.66 39.76
C GLY A 557 -62.16 15.61 39.04
N VAL A 558 -63.08 16.50 39.36
CA VAL A 558 -64.37 16.52 38.70
C VAL A 558 -64.28 16.85 37.21
N THR A 559 -63.50 17.85 36.86
CA THR A 559 -63.25 18.23 35.45
C THR A 559 -62.73 17.06 34.62
N ASN A 560 -61.74 16.40 35.11
CA ASN A 560 -61.14 15.25 34.41
C ASN A 560 -62.15 14.10 34.22
N ARG A 561 -63.02 13.87 35.18
CA ARG A 561 -64.11 12.88 35.08
C ARG A 561 -65.09 13.22 33.93
N PHE A 562 -65.45 14.47 33.78
CA PHE A 562 -66.35 14.90 32.70
C PHE A 562 -65.66 14.86 31.35
N VAL A 563 -64.39 15.30 31.24
CA VAL A 563 -63.58 15.21 30.01
C VAL A 563 -63.44 13.76 29.60
N THR A 564 -63.02 12.86 30.51
CA THR A 564 -62.87 11.41 30.22
C THR A 564 -64.23 10.77 29.83
N SER A 565 -65.31 11.19 30.42
CA SER A 565 -66.65 10.73 30.05
C SER A 565 -67.07 11.19 28.66
N TYR A 566 -66.79 12.45 28.33
CA TYR A 566 -67.02 13.01 27.01
C TYR A 566 -66.21 12.29 25.95
N GLU A 567 -64.92 12.04 26.19
CA GLU A 567 -64.05 11.31 25.27
C GLU A 567 -64.56 9.89 25.00
N LYS A 568 -65.11 9.19 26.00
CA LYS A 568 -65.68 7.85 25.85
C LYS A 568 -67.00 7.82 25.10
N THR A 569 -67.77 8.88 25.18
CA THR A 569 -69.11 9.00 24.56
C THR A 569 -69.13 9.80 23.28
N ARG A 570 -67.97 10.37 22.94
CA ARG A 570 -67.78 11.21 21.77
C ARG A 570 -68.14 10.45 20.48
N GLU A 571 -69.10 10.94 19.74
CA GLU A 571 -69.35 10.49 18.37
C GLU A 571 -68.14 10.81 17.49
N THR A 572 -67.59 9.80 16.83
CA THR A 572 -66.54 10.02 15.82
C THR A 572 -67.17 10.66 14.60
N ILE A 573 -67.08 11.97 14.54
CA ILE A 573 -67.60 12.72 13.39
C ILE A 573 -66.51 12.63 12.32
N ARG A 574 -66.85 12.10 11.15
CA ARG A 574 -66.08 12.22 9.93
C ARG A 574 -66.72 13.31 9.09
N PHE A 575 -66.06 14.46 9.02
CA PHE A 575 -66.43 15.54 8.15
C PHE A 575 -66.22 15.24 6.68
#